data_2036af0290316c0f5d15fef27483a208
#
_entry.id   2036af0290316c0f5d15fef27483a208
#
_cell.length_a   1.000
_cell.length_b   1.000
_cell.length_c   1.000
_cell.angle_alpha   90.00
_cell.angle_beta   90.00
_cell.angle_gamma   90.00
#
_symmetry.space_group_name_H-M   'P 1'
#
loop_
_entity.id
_entity.type
_entity.pdbx_description
1 polymer ?
#
loop_
_entity_poly.entity_id
_entity_poly.type
_entity_poly.pdbx_seq_one_letter_code
_entity_poly.pdbx_strand_id
1 'polypeptide(L)'
;MKKLLCFIIFLFTLISSNIFAADIPIIVISPGKTLQSKSAVGSDVELITGDAISNSNQFFIGDVLDNNMNGINYFQQGGMGTVSGIQLRGQPKRYTTVYIDGVKVSDPSTPSNDYYFNNLMTGSVDRIEVLKGAQSSLYGSGALAGTIQLFSKKGREGHNKDINISTGSFGSQKLDLSFDGKTNDYDYYFGYTNFSTDGESAMRDNDEDDGYRSDSLTMNYGYNFNENFRFENFLYYNDSFLEYDAVNKSQVDNDATDDQQAIYTGRLIYDYGN
;
A
#
# COMPACT_ATOMS: atom_id res chain seq x y z
N MET A 1 6.10 -62.58 3.27
CA MET A 1 5.43 -61.30 2.93
C MET A 1 5.31 -60.33 4.13
N LYS A 2 4.76 -60.73 5.29
CA LYS A 2 4.62 -59.81 6.46
C LYS A 2 5.93 -59.21 6.97
N LYS A 3 7.04 -59.97 7.01
CA LYS A 3 8.36 -59.46 7.45
C LYS A 3 9.00 -58.47 6.49
N LEU A 4 8.74 -58.60 5.17
CA LEU A 4 9.21 -57.67 4.15
C LEU A 4 8.44 -56.34 4.21
N LEU A 5 7.11 -56.41 4.49
CA LEU A 5 6.27 -55.22 4.64
C LEU A 5 6.67 -54.42 5.88
N CYS A 6 6.98 -55.07 7.01
CA CYS A 6 7.46 -54.38 8.21
C CYS A 6 8.84 -53.71 7.99
N PHE A 7 9.73 -54.33 7.21
CA PHE A 7 11.02 -53.76 6.88
C PHE A 7 10.92 -52.51 5.96
N ILE A 8 9.98 -52.54 4.99
CA ILE A 8 9.73 -51.40 4.13
C ILE A 8 9.10 -50.23 4.93
N ILE A 9 8.16 -50.51 5.85
CA ILE A 9 7.57 -49.47 6.71
C ILE A 9 8.66 -48.90 7.66
N PHE A 10 9.55 -49.72 8.21
CA PHE A 10 10.66 -49.26 9.05
C PHE A 10 11.65 -48.39 8.27
N LEU A 11 11.94 -48.73 7.01
CA LEU A 11 12.81 -47.93 6.14
C LEU A 11 12.18 -46.55 5.80
N PHE A 12 10.86 -46.50 5.65
CA PHE A 12 10.14 -45.23 5.37
C PHE A 12 10.10 -44.27 6.57
N THR A 13 10.16 -44.80 7.80
CA THR A 13 10.21 -43.97 9.03
C THR A 13 11.60 -43.38 9.31
N LEU A 14 12.66 -43.89 8.68
CA LEU A 14 14.02 -43.38 8.81
C LEU A 14 14.31 -42.18 7.86
N ILE A 15 13.43 -41.88 6.89
CA ILE A 15 13.58 -40.75 5.96
C ILE A 15 12.70 -39.55 6.39
N SER A 16 12.44 -39.38 7.68
CA SER A 16 12.00 -38.10 8.21
C SER A 16 13.22 -37.19 8.32
N SER A 17 13.67 -36.68 7.16
CA SER A 17 14.56 -35.52 7.13
C SER A 17 13.81 -34.36 7.80
N ASN A 18 14.33 -33.88 8.92
CA ASN A 18 13.91 -32.59 9.46
C ASN A 18 14.17 -31.55 8.37
N ILE A 19 13.14 -31.20 7.62
CA ILE A 19 13.18 -30.03 6.79
C ILE A 19 13.16 -28.85 7.76
N PHE A 20 14.33 -28.38 8.17
CA PHE A 20 14.47 -27.07 8.78
C PHE A 20 14.05 -26.09 7.67
N ALA A 21 12.85 -25.55 7.77
CA ALA A 21 12.50 -24.37 6.99
C ALA A 21 13.56 -23.31 7.35
N ALA A 22 14.39 -22.97 6.38
CA ALA A 22 15.31 -21.86 6.53
C ALA A 22 14.44 -20.63 6.79
N ASP A 23 14.61 -19.99 7.94
CA ASP A 23 13.90 -18.77 8.28
C ASP A 23 14.40 -17.68 7.32
N ILE A 24 13.64 -17.43 6.24
CA ILE A 24 13.98 -16.38 5.27
C ILE A 24 13.82 -15.06 6.01
N PRO A 25 14.89 -14.28 6.21
CA PRO A 25 14.80 -13.05 6.98
C PRO A 25 13.85 -12.07 6.28
N ILE A 26 12.89 -11.55 7.03
CA ILE A 26 12.03 -10.45 6.57
C ILE A 26 12.92 -9.21 6.45
N ILE A 27 13.04 -8.65 5.24
CA ILE A 27 13.86 -7.48 4.96
C ILE A 27 12.96 -6.25 4.94
N VAL A 28 13.37 -5.21 5.66
CA VAL A 28 12.70 -3.91 5.76
C VAL A 28 13.67 -2.80 5.38
N ILE A 29 13.15 -1.69 4.86
CA ILE A 29 13.95 -0.53 4.43
C ILE A 29 13.77 0.63 5.40
N SER A 30 12.58 0.80 5.93
CA SER A 30 12.18 1.99 6.68
C SER A 30 13.07 2.34 7.87
N PRO A 31 13.57 1.39 8.71
CA PRO A 31 14.31 1.77 9.92
C PRO A 31 15.60 2.53 9.69
N GLY A 32 16.27 2.29 8.58
CA GLY A 32 17.56 2.94 8.29
C GLY A 32 17.66 3.52 6.88
N LYS A 33 16.54 3.53 6.12
CA LYS A 33 16.52 3.86 4.68
C LYS A 33 17.42 2.96 3.83
N THR A 34 17.78 1.81 4.35
CA THR A 34 18.60 0.77 3.70
C THR A 34 18.00 -0.59 3.99
N LEU A 35 18.28 -1.57 3.14
CA LEU A 35 17.83 -2.95 3.32
C LEU A 35 18.43 -3.53 4.62
N GLN A 36 17.59 -3.96 5.54
CA GLN A 36 17.96 -4.55 6.81
C GLN A 36 17.06 -5.73 7.15
N SER A 37 17.59 -6.72 7.84
CA SER A 37 16.75 -7.77 8.43
C SER A 37 15.88 -7.18 9.54
N LYS A 38 14.57 -7.43 9.51
CA LYS A 38 13.65 -6.99 10.56
C LYS A 38 14.10 -7.41 11.96
N SER A 39 14.70 -8.59 12.08
CA SER A 39 15.23 -9.11 13.35
C SER A 39 16.45 -8.36 13.89
N ALA A 40 17.16 -7.61 13.04
CA ALA A 40 18.33 -6.81 13.41
C ALA A 40 17.98 -5.35 13.73
N VAL A 41 16.69 -4.97 13.60
CA VAL A 41 16.24 -3.58 13.81
C VAL A 41 15.74 -3.40 15.22
N GLY A 42 16.24 -2.38 15.91
CA GLY A 42 15.80 -2.02 17.28
C GLY A 42 14.48 -1.24 17.34
N SER A 43 13.93 -0.83 16.19
CA SER A 43 12.65 -0.12 16.10
C SER A 43 11.48 -1.10 15.95
N ASP A 44 10.31 -0.72 16.46
CA ASP A 44 9.08 -1.49 16.25
C ASP A 44 8.59 -1.29 14.82
N VAL A 45 8.84 -2.30 13.97
CA VAL A 45 8.47 -2.30 12.55
C VAL A 45 7.47 -3.41 12.29
N GLU A 46 6.34 -3.04 11.71
CA GLU A 46 5.39 -4.00 11.16
C GLU A 46 5.41 -3.95 9.63
N LEU A 47 5.17 -5.10 9.02
CA LEU A 47 5.18 -5.28 7.56
C LEU A 47 3.90 -5.97 7.13
N ILE A 48 3.24 -5.42 6.10
CA ILE A 48 2.20 -6.11 5.31
C ILE A 48 2.77 -6.36 3.93
N THR A 49 2.76 -7.60 3.50
CA THR A 49 3.24 -8.02 2.17
C THR A 49 2.16 -7.83 1.10
N GLY A 50 2.55 -7.79 -0.17
CA GLY A 50 1.63 -7.72 -1.30
C GLY A 50 0.60 -8.86 -1.34
N ASP A 51 1.02 -10.07 -0.94
CA ASP A 51 0.09 -11.21 -0.82
C ASP A 51 -0.95 -10.97 0.27
N ALA A 52 -0.55 -10.43 1.43
CA ALA A 52 -1.48 -10.08 2.50
C ALA A 52 -2.44 -8.96 2.08
N ILE A 53 -1.95 -7.97 1.33
CA ILE A 53 -2.80 -6.89 0.76
C ILE A 53 -3.81 -7.48 -0.21
N SER A 54 -3.38 -8.31 -1.16
CA SER A 54 -4.25 -8.93 -2.16
C SER A 54 -5.30 -9.84 -1.54
N ASN A 55 -4.93 -10.59 -0.49
CA ASN A 55 -5.82 -11.52 0.21
C ASN A 55 -6.76 -10.82 1.20
N SER A 56 -6.55 -9.54 1.52
CA SER A 56 -7.41 -8.79 2.46
C SER A 56 -8.79 -8.46 1.88
N ASN A 57 -8.95 -8.52 0.56
CA ASN A 57 -10.15 -8.10 -0.18
C ASN A 57 -10.58 -6.65 0.12
N GLN A 58 -9.67 -5.81 0.60
CA GLN A 58 -9.93 -4.40 0.85
C GLN A 58 -9.62 -3.56 -0.40
N PHE A 59 -10.39 -2.52 -0.62
CA PHE A 59 -10.18 -1.60 -1.74
C PHE A 59 -9.15 -0.52 -1.40
N PHE A 60 -9.13 -0.05 -0.16
CA PHE A 60 -8.29 1.06 0.31
C PHE A 60 -7.20 0.60 1.26
N ILE A 61 -6.06 1.29 1.20
CA ILE A 61 -4.90 1.01 2.07
C ILE A 61 -5.20 1.32 3.55
N GLY A 62 -6.07 2.30 3.82
CA GLY A 62 -6.50 2.60 5.19
C GLY A 62 -7.12 1.39 5.89
N ASP A 63 -8.04 0.70 5.21
CA ASP A 63 -8.69 -0.52 5.72
C ASP A 63 -7.71 -1.68 5.88
N VAL A 64 -6.78 -1.82 4.95
CA VAL A 64 -5.72 -2.86 5.04
C VAL A 64 -4.88 -2.64 6.30
N LEU A 65 -4.51 -1.41 6.59
CA LEU A 65 -3.71 -1.06 7.77
C LEU A 65 -4.48 -1.33 9.07
N ASP A 66 -5.72 -0.89 9.16
CA ASP A 66 -6.57 -1.06 10.35
C ASP A 66 -6.84 -2.52 10.68
N ASN A 67 -7.14 -3.32 9.65
CA ASN A 67 -7.47 -4.73 9.81
C ASN A 67 -6.27 -5.64 10.08
N ASN A 68 -5.05 -5.24 9.67
CA ASN A 68 -3.87 -6.11 9.73
C ASN A 68 -2.80 -5.67 10.74
N MET A 69 -2.92 -4.49 11.34
CA MET A 69 -1.90 -3.97 12.26
C MET A 69 -2.47 -3.51 13.59
N ASN A 70 -1.82 -3.89 14.66
CA ASN A 70 -2.20 -3.45 16.01
C ASN A 70 -1.79 -1.99 16.27
N GLY A 71 -2.66 -1.24 16.97
CA GLY A 71 -2.40 0.14 17.36
C GLY A 71 -2.45 1.14 16.21
N ILE A 72 -3.06 0.76 15.11
CA ILE A 72 -3.54 1.63 14.04
C ILE A 72 -5.03 1.79 14.23
N ASN A 73 -5.53 2.98 14.03
CA ASN A 73 -6.95 3.30 13.93
C ASN A 73 -7.14 4.14 12.66
N TYR A 74 -7.77 3.56 11.67
CA TYR A 74 -8.22 4.26 10.47
C TYR A 74 -9.61 4.82 10.74
N PHE A 75 -9.83 6.05 10.43
CA PHE A 75 -11.14 6.68 10.52
C PHE A 75 -11.48 7.42 9.24
N GLN A 76 -12.75 7.46 8.93
CA GLN A 76 -13.33 8.11 7.77
C GLN A 76 -14.54 8.91 8.21
N GLN A 77 -14.77 10.09 7.63
CA GLN A 77 -15.83 11.00 8.08
C GLN A 77 -17.19 10.74 7.43
N GLY A 78 -17.29 9.77 6.55
CA GLY A 78 -18.51 9.43 5.82
C GLY A 78 -18.30 8.20 4.96
N GLY A 79 -18.94 8.17 3.79
CA GLY A 79 -18.80 7.13 2.78
C GLY A 79 -17.39 7.01 2.19
N MET A 80 -17.23 6.10 1.23
CA MET A 80 -15.97 5.90 0.51
C MET A 80 -15.52 7.19 -0.16
N GLY A 81 -14.21 7.48 -0.14
CA GLY A 81 -13.63 8.70 -0.73
C GLY A 81 -13.66 9.93 0.19
N THR A 82 -14.39 9.91 1.32
CA THR A 82 -14.44 11.06 2.24
C THR A 82 -13.14 11.22 3.02
N VAL A 83 -12.97 12.40 3.62
CA VAL A 83 -11.80 12.73 4.44
C VAL A 83 -11.52 11.64 5.46
N SER A 84 -10.31 11.13 5.41
CA SER A 84 -9.88 10.02 6.24
C SER A 84 -8.54 10.31 6.93
N GLY A 85 -8.15 9.46 7.84
CA GLY A 85 -6.86 9.59 8.49
C GLY A 85 -6.48 8.37 9.32
N ILE A 86 -5.20 8.29 9.65
CA ILE A 86 -4.66 7.22 10.47
C ILE A 86 -4.11 7.80 11.76
N GLN A 87 -4.54 7.21 12.87
CA GLN A 87 -3.97 7.42 14.19
C GLN A 87 -3.07 6.24 14.53
N LEU A 88 -1.82 6.53 14.82
CA LEU A 88 -0.84 5.54 15.22
C LEU A 88 -0.66 5.59 16.74
N ARG A 89 -1.00 4.49 17.43
CA ARG A 89 -0.97 4.39 18.91
C ARG A 89 -1.77 5.52 19.60
N GLY A 90 -2.93 5.89 19.02
CA GLY A 90 -3.80 6.94 19.55
C GLY A 90 -3.28 8.35 19.38
N GLN A 91 -2.17 8.56 18.69
CA GLN A 91 -1.65 9.91 18.40
C GLN A 91 -2.41 10.56 17.25
N PRO A 92 -2.63 11.87 17.26
CA PRO A 92 -3.25 12.59 16.16
C PRO A 92 -2.56 12.32 14.82
N LYS A 93 -3.35 12.23 13.72
CA LYS A 93 -2.87 11.92 12.37
C LYS A 93 -1.70 12.81 11.90
N ARG A 94 -1.64 14.08 12.32
CA ARG A 94 -0.53 15.02 11.99
C ARG A 94 0.84 14.59 12.50
N TYR A 95 0.92 13.61 13.41
CA TYR A 95 2.18 13.08 13.94
C TYR A 95 2.63 11.79 13.25
N THR A 96 1.92 11.37 12.20
CA THR A 96 2.28 10.24 11.35
C THR A 96 2.67 10.76 9.98
N THR A 97 3.89 10.47 9.53
CA THR A 97 4.32 10.79 8.16
C THR A 97 4.10 9.63 7.22
N VAL A 98 3.72 9.93 6.00
CA VAL A 98 3.47 8.95 4.95
C VAL A 98 4.44 9.15 3.80
N TYR A 99 4.95 8.05 3.27
CA TYR A 99 5.83 8.03 2.11
C TYR A 99 5.34 7.02 1.09
N ILE A 100 5.42 7.38 -0.17
CA ILE A 100 5.19 6.48 -1.32
C ILE A 100 6.49 6.43 -2.11
N ASP A 101 7.10 5.26 -2.23
CA ASP A 101 8.41 5.04 -2.88
C ASP A 101 9.50 6.03 -2.45
N GLY A 102 9.51 6.38 -1.17
CA GLY A 102 10.48 7.30 -0.58
C GLY A 102 10.15 8.79 -0.76
N VAL A 103 9.07 9.14 -1.43
CA VAL A 103 8.56 10.51 -1.52
C VAL A 103 7.60 10.77 -0.38
N LYS A 104 7.88 11.79 0.43
CA LYS A 104 6.95 12.23 1.47
C LYS A 104 5.69 12.80 0.84
N VAL A 105 4.54 12.28 1.26
CA VAL A 105 3.24 12.76 0.80
C VAL A 105 2.49 13.45 1.93
N SER A 106 1.76 14.49 1.56
CA SER A 106 0.91 15.27 2.47
C SER A 106 -0.05 16.10 1.63
N ASP A 107 -1.15 16.50 2.20
CA ASP A 107 -2.06 17.46 1.58
C ASP A 107 -1.69 18.89 2.01
N PRO A 108 -1.11 19.72 1.11
CA PRO A 108 -0.69 21.06 1.44
C PRO A 108 -1.86 22.04 1.67
N SER A 109 -3.09 21.65 1.33
CA SER A 109 -4.29 22.45 1.59
C SER A 109 -4.75 22.38 3.03
N THR A 110 -4.24 21.42 3.80
CA THR A 110 -4.60 21.24 5.21
C THR A 110 -3.68 22.04 6.14
N PRO A 111 -4.21 22.63 7.24
CA PRO A 111 -3.40 23.38 8.19
C PRO A 111 -2.28 22.57 8.86
N SER A 112 -2.48 21.26 8.99
CA SER A 112 -1.54 20.33 9.65
C SER A 112 -0.65 19.59 8.67
N ASN A 113 -0.82 19.81 7.37
CA ASN A 113 -0.10 19.09 6.32
C ASN A 113 -0.25 17.57 6.43
N ASP A 114 -1.45 17.13 6.81
CA ASP A 114 -1.82 15.73 7.00
C ASP A 114 -1.89 15.01 5.65
N TYR A 115 -1.79 13.69 5.66
CA TYR A 115 -2.12 12.88 4.50
C TYR A 115 -3.48 12.23 4.70
N TYR A 116 -4.34 12.30 3.67
CA TYR A 116 -5.62 11.62 3.62
C TYR A 116 -5.50 10.33 2.80
N PHE A 117 -6.02 9.24 3.35
CA PHE A 117 -5.93 7.91 2.73
C PHE A 117 -7.11 7.56 1.83
N ASN A 118 -8.02 8.53 1.61
CA ASN A 118 -9.27 8.35 0.88
C ASN A 118 -9.08 7.94 -0.59
N ASN A 119 -7.96 8.31 -1.22
CA ASN A 119 -7.68 8.03 -2.63
C ASN A 119 -6.61 6.96 -2.83
N LEU A 120 -6.12 6.35 -1.75
CA LEU A 120 -5.02 5.39 -1.83
C LEU A 120 -5.54 3.95 -1.88
N MET A 121 -5.51 3.38 -3.08
CA MET A 121 -6.02 2.03 -3.34
C MET A 121 -4.94 0.95 -3.29
N THR A 122 -5.39 -0.30 -3.13
CA THR A 122 -4.52 -1.47 -2.96
C THR A 122 -3.86 -1.95 -4.24
N GLY A 123 -4.39 -1.62 -5.42
CA GLY A 123 -4.05 -2.24 -6.71
C GLY A 123 -2.56 -2.23 -7.08
N SER A 124 -1.85 -1.13 -6.80
CA SER A 124 -0.44 -0.95 -7.18
C SER A 124 0.56 -1.09 -6.02
N VAL A 125 0.10 -1.42 -4.81
CA VAL A 125 0.96 -1.53 -3.63
C VAL A 125 1.52 -2.93 -3.50
N ASP A 126 2.85 -3.05 -3.36
CA ASP A 126 3.58 -4.28 -3.15
C ASP A 126 3.74 -4.64 -1.68
N ARG A 127 4.05 -3.64 -0.84
CA ARG A 127 4.16 -3.82 0.60
C ARG A 127 4.01 -2.52 1.36
N ILE A 128 3.71 -2.64 2.64
CA ILE A 128 3.60 -1.52 3.57
C ILE A 128 4.49 -1.80 4.77
N GLU A 129 5.35 -0.85 5.11
CA GLU A 129 6.16 -0.88 6.33
C GLU A 129 5.70 0.23 7.26
N VAL A 130 5.39 -0.10 8.51
CA VAL A 130 4.99 0.88 9.53
C VAL A 130 6.01 0.88 10.66
N LEU A 131 6.70 2.00 10.82
CA LEU A 131 7.58 2.24 11.95
C LEU A 131 6.78 2.96 13.04
N LYS A 132 6.67 2.33 14.19
CA LYS A 132 5.95 2.88 15.35
C LYS A 132 6.92 3.54 16.33
N GLY A 133 6.54 4.72 16.79
CA GLY A 133 7.35 5.53 17.72
C GLY A 133 8.05 6.70 17.03
N ALA A 134 8.76 7.51 17.80
CA ALA A 134 9.38 8.72 17.29
C ALA A 134 10.49 8.44 16.27
N GLN A 135 10.30 8.89 15.05
CA GLN A 135 11.20 8.74 13.90
C GLN A 135 11.66 10.10 13.35
N SER A 136 11.54 11.15 14.13
CA SER A 136 11.78 12.53 13.68
C SER A 136 13.20 12.80 13.20
N SER A 137 14.19 12.06 13.70
CA SER A 137 15.59 12.18 13.28
C SER A 137 15.83 11.79 11.82
N LEU A 138 15.07 10.81 11.31
CA LEU A 138 15.20 10.30 9.93
C LEU A 138 14.11 10.82 8.99
N TYR A 139 12.92 11.06 9.53
CA TYR A 139 11.71 11.34 8.74
C TYR A 139 11.11 12.73 8.99
N GLY A 140 11.78 13.56 9.81
CA GLY A 140 11.39 14.95 10.07
C GLY A 140 10.34 15.09 11.18
N SER A 141 10.04 16.35 11.52
CA SER A 141 9.26 16.74 12.71
C SER A 141 7.83 16.16 12.78
N GLY A 142 7.24 15.80 11.63
CA GLY A 142 5.92 15.17 11.59
C GLY A 142 5.90 13.71 12.05
N ALA A 143 7.05 13.03 12.17
CA ALA A 143 7.15 11.60 12.48
C ALA A 143 7.29 11.35 14.00
N LEU A 144 6.44 11.96 14.82
CA LEU A 144 6.45 11.78 16.28
C LEU A 144 5.75 10.47 16.70
N ALA A 145 4.64 10.11 16.05
CA ALA A 145 3.93 8.86 16.29
C ALA A 145 4.55 7.70 15.52
N GLY A 146 5.06 7.99 14.33
CA GLY A 146 5.69 7.02 13.46
C GLY A 146 5.65 7.41 12.00
N THR A 147 5.97 6.43 11.15
CA THR A 147 6.05 6.60 9.69
C THR A 147 5.41 5.41 8.99
N ILE A 148 4.60 5.68 7.98
CA ILE A 148 4.02 4.67 7.08
C ILE A 148 4.75 4.79 5.75
N GLN A 149 5.33 3.69 5.29
CA GLN A 149 6.06 3.60 4.02
C GLN A 149 5.32 2.64 3.10
N LEU A 150 4.90 3.13 1.96
CA LEU A 150 4.24 2.38 0.91
C LEU A 150 5.23 2.16 -0.22
N PHE A 151 5.34 0.92 -0.65
CA PHE A 151 6.19 0.54 -1.77
C PHE A 151 5.30 0.02 -2.90
N SER A 152 5.43 0.61 -4.06
CA SER A 152 4.69 0.21 -5.24
C SER A 152 5.28 -1.06 -5.88
N LYS A 153 4.44 -1.76 -6.63
CA LYS A 153 4.83 -2.95 -7.40
C LYS A 153 5.91 -2.59 -8.42
N LYS A 154 6.86 -3.51 -8.60
CA LYS A 154 7.93 -3.44 -9.60
C LYS A 154 7.83 -4.60 -10.58
N GLY A 155 8.65 -4.56 -11.62
CA GLY A 155 8.71 -5.63 -12.61
C GLY A 155 9.14 -6.98 -12.00
N ARG A 156 8.36 -8.03 -12.30
CA ARG A 156 8.68 -9.43 -12.02
C ARG A 156 9.41 -10.05 -13.20
N GLU A 157 10.18 -11.11 -12.96
CA GLU A 157 10.91 -11.84 -14.02
C GLU A 157 10.00 -12.21 -15.19
N GLY A 158 10.48 -11.98 -16.42
CA GLY A 158 9.74 -12.17 -17.66
C GLY A 158 8.79 -11.01 -17.98
N HIS A 159 7.66 -11.31 -18.59
CA HIS A 159 6.61 -10.36 -18.94
C HIS A 159 5.27 -10.87 -18.40
N ASN A 160 4.66 -10.12 -17.53
CA ASN A 160 3.43 -10.51 -16.82
C ASN A 160 2.30 -9.54 -17.14
N LYS A 161 1.07 -10.05 -17.02
CA LYS A 161 -0.16 -9.27 -17.19
C LYS A 161 -1.17 -9.77 -16.19
N ASP A 162 -1.71 -8.87 -15.38
CA ASP A 162 -2.73 -9.20 -14.42
C ASP A 162 -3.98 -8.35 -14.67
N ILE A 163 -5.12 -8.98 -14.51
CA ILE A 163 -6.44 -8.34 -14.54
C ILE A 163 -7.17 -8.82 -13.29
N ASN A 164 -7.63 -7.89 -12.48
CA ASN A 164 -8.45 -8.19 -11.32
C ASN A 164 -9.72 -7.34 -11.36
N ILE A 165 -10.88 -7.99 -11.15
CA ILE A 165 -12.18 -7.34 -11.08
C ILE A 165 -12.79 -7.72 -9.75
N SER A 166 -13.22 -6.73 -8.99
CA SER A 166 -13.87 -6.90 -7.69
C SER A 166 -15.18 -6.13 -7.66
N THR A 167 -16.14 -6.66 -6.93
CA THR A 167 -17.45 -6.01 -6.71
C THR A 167 -17.75 -6.04 -5.21
N GLY A 168 -18.50 -5.05 -4.74
CA GLY A 168 -18.85 -4.90 -3.33
C GLY A 168 -20.25 -4.33 -3.12
N SER A 169 -20.55 -3.96 -1.88
CA SER A 169 -21.79 -3.29 -1.49
C SER A 169 -21.87 -1.90 -2.14
N PHE A 170 -23.07 -1.32 -2.15
CA PHE A 170 -23.34 0.03 -2.70
C PHE A 170 -22.92 0.19 -4.17
N GLY A 171 -23.15 -0.83 -5.00
CA GLY A 171 -22.74 -0.80 -6.41
C GLY A 171 -21.23 -0.74 -6.64
N SER A 172 -20.40 -0.98 -5.61
CA SER A 172 -18.95 -0.84 -5.71
C SER A 172 -18.36 -1.79 -6.75
N GLN A 173 -17.51 -1.25 -7.61
CA GLN A 173 -16.77 -1.98 -8.64
C GLN A 173 -15.32 -1.51 -8.67
N LYS A 174 -14.39 -2.44 -8.81
CA LYS A 174 -12.96 -2.16 -8.97
C LYS A 174 -12.38 -2.97 -10.11
N LEU A 175 -11.62 -2.31 -10.95
CA LEU A 175 -10.82 -2.92 -12.01
C LEU A 175 -9.35 -2.57 -11.78
N ASP A 176 -8.51 -3.58 -11.63
CA ASP A 176 -7.06 -3.42 -11.65
C ASP A 176 -6.51 -4.07 -12.92
N LEU A 177 -5.71 -3.32 -13.67
CA LEU A 177 -4.95 -3.79 -14.81
C LEU A 177 -3.47 -3.56 -14.55
N SER A 178 -2.63 -4.54 -14.82
CA SER A 178 -1.19 -4.32 -14.76
C SER A 178 -0.41 -5.05 -15.84
N PHE A 179 0.71 -4.45 -16.22
CA PHE A 179 1.74 -5.00 -17.11
C PHE A 179 3.08 -4.79 -16.43
N ASP A 180 3.84 -5.84 -16.26
CA ASP A 180 5.15 -5.74 -15.67
C ASP A 180 6.14 -6.72 -16.29
N GLY A 181 7.40 -6.41 -16.14
CA GLY A 181 8.45 -7.30 -16.62
C GLY A 181 9.82 -6.88 -16.11
N LYS A 182 10.73 -7.85 -16.12
CA LYS A 182 12.11 -7.65 -15.72
C LYS A 182 13.04 -8.50 -16.58
N THR A 183 14.14 -7.88 -16.96
CA THR A 183 15.30 -8.49 -17.61
C THR A 183 16.54 -8.14 -16.82
N ASN A 184 17.72 -8.53 -17.32
CA ASN A 184 18.99 -8.13 -16.68
C ASN A 184 19.21 -6.61 -16.71
N ASP A 185 18.76 -5.94 -17.76
CA ASP A 185 19.09 -4.53 -18.02
C ASP A 185 17.99 -3.58 -17.54
N TYR A 186 16.73 -4.01 -17.54
CA TYR A 186 15.61 -3.15 -17.17
C TYR A 186 14.50 -3.90 -16.49
N ASP A 187 13.74 -3.18 -15.69
CA ASP A 187 12.46 -3.59 -15.14
C ASP A 187 11.41 -2.49 -15.34
N TYR A 188 10.15 -2.90 -15.45
CA TYR A 188 9.05 -1.97 -15.58
C TYR A 188 7.79 -2.54 -14.91
N TYR A 189 6.96 -1.65 -14.41
CA TYR A 189 5.61 -1.90 -13.95
C TYR A 189 4.70 -0.75 -14.43
N PHE A 190 3.57 -1.11 -14.97
CA PHE A 190 2.47 -0.21 -15.30
C PHE A 190 1.21 -0.76 -14.67
N GLY A 191 0.55 0.02 -13.84
CA GLY A 191 -0.69 -0.33 -13.17
C GLY A 191 -1.74 0.74 -13.38
N TYR A 192 -2.95 0.33 -13.67
CA TYR A 192 -4.14 1.17 -13.72
C TYR A 192 -5.20 0.58 -12.80
N THR A 193 -5.77 1.40 -11.94
CA THR A 193 -6.90 1.04 -11.08
C THR A 193 -8.02 2.02 -11.32
N ASN A 194 -9.20 1.50 -11.65
CA ASN A 194 -10.45 2.23 -11.66
C ASN A 194 -11.34 1.71 -10.53
N PHE A 195 -11.97 2.60 -9.80
CA PHE A 195 -12.94 2.29 -8.77
C PHE A 195 -14.15 3.20 -8.90
N SER A 196 -15.34 2.64 -8.67
CA SER A 196 -16.58 3.40 -8.56
C SER A 196 -17.50 2.76 -7.54
N THR A 197 -18.31 3.57 -6.89
CA THR A 197 -19.41 3.15 -6.02
C THR A 197 -20.53 4.16 -6.13
N ASP A 198 -21.77 3.69 -6.04
CA ASP A 198 -22.93 4.57 -5.94
C ASP A 198 -22.98 5.25 -4.58
N GLY A 199 -22.39 4.62 -3.55
CA GLY A 199 -22.35 5.17 -2.21
C GLY A 199 -23.64 4.97 -1.42
N GLU A 200 -23.81 5.81 -0.42
CA GLU A 200 -24.98 5.88 0.45
C GLU A 200 -25.04 7.29 1.00
N SER A 201 -26.23 7.92 1.00
CA SER A 201 -26.41 9.26 1.54
C SER A 201 -26.01 9.34 3.02
N ALA A 202 -25.21 10.33 3.38
CA ALA A 202 -24.88 10.62 4.77
C ALA A 202 -26.07 11.29 5.51
N MET A 203 -27.08 11.78 4.80
CA MET A 203 -28.27 12.40 5.35
C MET A 203 -29.44 11.42 5.45
N ARG A 204 -30.04 11.32 6.60
CA ARG A 204 -31.14 10.39 6.91
C ARG A 204 -32.41 10.57 6.07
N ASP A 205 -32.69 11.80 5.66
CA ASP A 205 -33.93 12.18 5.00
C ASP A 205 -33.67 12.63 3.52
N ASN A 206 -32.55 12.23 2.96
CA ASN A 206 -32.16 12.44 1.56
C ASN A 206 -32.17 11.10 0.81
N ASP A 207 -32.81 11.07 -0.37
CA ASP A 207 -32.88 9.88 -1.23
C ASP A 207 -31.72 9.85 -2.25
N GLU A 208 -30.80 10.79 -2.18
CA GLU A 208 -29.63 10.87 -3.02
C GLU A 208 -28.48 10.02 -2.44
N ASP A 209 -27.71 9.38 -3.30
CA ASP A 209 -26.55 8.61 -2.91
C ASP A 209 -25.27 9.45 -3.10
N ASP A 210 -24.34 9.36 -2.13
CA ASP A 210 -23.04 10.03 -2.17
C ASP A 210 -22.02 9.14 -2.90
N GLY A 211 -21.97 9.29 -4.22
CA GLY A 211 -21.13 8.49 -5.09
C GLY A 211 -19.64 8.85 -5.00
N TYR A 212 -18.79 7.86 -5.26
CA TYR A 212 -17.34 8.06 -5.36
C TYR A 212 -16.76 7.32 -6.56
N ARG A 213 -15.86 7.98 -7.29
CA ARG A 213 -15.07 7.37 -8.37
C ARG A 213 -13.61 7.78 -8.26
N SER A 214 -12.72 6.90 -8.67
CA SER A 214 -11.29 7.18 -8.69
C SER A 214 -10.58 6.39 -9.79
N ASP A 215 -9.72 7.07 -10.50
CA ASP A 215 -8.81 6.53 -11.50
C ASP A 215 -7.38 6.75 -11.06
N SER A 216 -6.59 5.70 -10.94
CA SER A 216 -5.18 5.82 -10.59
C SER A 216 -4.26 5.10 -11.56
N LEU A 217 -3.13 5.73 -11.81
CA LEU A 217 -2.06 5.24 -12.66
C LEU A 217 -0.77 5.15 -11.85
N THR A 218 -0.10 4.01 -11.94
CA THR A 218 1.22 3.81 -11.33
C THR A 218 2.19 3.30 -12.37
N MET A 219 3.35 3.92 -12.46
CA MET A 219 4.43 3.49 -13.35
C MET A 219 5.74 3.43 -12.60
N ASN A 220 6.45 2.32 -12.75
CA ASN A 220 7.82 2.16 -12.34
C ASN A 220 8.66 1.75 -13.54
N TYR A 221 9.84 2.32 -13.66
CA TYR A 221 10.82 1.94 -14.66
C TYR A 221 12.21 2.02 -14.08
N GLY A 222 12.97 0.96 -14.23
CA GLY A 222 14.36 0.90 -13.84
C GLY A 222 15.24 0.46 -15.00
N TYR A 223 16.43 1.06 -15.16
CA TYR A 223 17.40 0.71 -16.17
C TYR A 223 18.80 0.64 -15.58
N ASN A 224 19.48 -0.48 -15.78
CA ASN A 224 20.85 -0.70 -15.37
C ASN A 224 21.78 -0.34 -16.56
N PHE A 225 22.48 0.77 -16.47
CA PHE A 225 23.49 1.12 -17.47
C PHE A 225 24.70 0.18 -17.43
N ASN A 226 25.04 -0.27 -16.22
CA ASN A 226 26.04 -1.29 -15.91
C ASN A 226 25.78 -1.81 -14.49
N GLU A 227 26.66 -2.68 -13.97
CA GLU A 227 26.54 -3.30 -12.65
C GLU A 227 26.50 -2.28 -11.49
N ASN A 228 27.05 -1.09 -11.69
CA ASN A 228 27.20 -0.07 -10.65
C ASN A 228 26.25 1.12 -10.84
N PHE A 229 25.68 1.31 -12.02
CA PHE A 229 24.91 2.51 -12.31
C PHE A 229 23.50 2.20 -12.80
N ARG A 230 22.53 2.65 -12.05
CA ARG A 230 21.10 2.42 -12.31
C ARG A 230 20.31 3.73 -12.29
N PHE A 231 19.37 3.85 -13.20
CA PHE A 231 18.32 4.85 -13.21
C PHE A 231 17.01 4.22 -12.74
N GLU A 232 16.28 4.91 -11.87
CA GLU A 232 14.93 4.54 -11.49
C GLU A 232 13.98 5.73 -11.65
N ASN A 233 12.78 5.43 -12.09
CA ASN A 233 11.70 6.39 -12.26
C ASN A 233 10.41 5.84 -11.66
N PHE A 234 9.67 6.68 -10.94
CA PHE A 234 8.38 6.38 -10.38
C PHE A 234 7.41 7.51 -10.69
N LEU A 235 6.21 7.17 -11.14
CA LEU A 235 5.08 8.05 -11.34
C LEU A 235 3.85 7.43 -10.70
N TYR A 236 3.15 8.22 -9.92
CA TYR A 236 1.79 7.94 -9.45
C TYR A 236 0.91 9.13 -9.81
N TYR A 237 -0.26 8.84 -10.36
CA TYR A 237 -1.30 9.81 -10.64
C TYR A 237 -2.63 9.25 -10.17
N ASN A 238 -3.42 10.09 -9.53
CA ASN A 238 -4.79 9.79 -9.13
C ASN A 238 -5.68 10.97 -9.51
N ASP A 239 -6.89 10.65 -9.99
CA ASP A 239 -7.99 11.57 -10.26
C ASP A 239 -9.24 10.98 -9.61
N SER A 240 -9.89 11.72 -8.75
CA SER A 240 -11.05 11.22 -8.02
C SER A 240 -12.14 12.30 -7.91
N PHE A 241 -13.38 11.83 -7.87
CA PHE A 241 -14.58 12.65 -7.70
C PHE A 241 -15.43 12.04 -6.60
N LEU A 242 -15.85 12.87 -5.68
CA LEU A 242 -16.67 12.52 -4.53
C LEU A 242 -17.89 13.43 -4.46
N GLU A 243 -19.05 12.83 -4.29
CA GLU A 243 -20.29 13.50 -3.89
C GLU A 243 -20.43 13.39 -2.37
N TYR A 244 -20.98 14.44 -1.74
CA TYR A 244 -21.17 14.46 -0.30
C TYR A 244 -22.23 15.45 0.13
N ASP A 245 -22.85 15.18 1.28
CA ASP A 245 -23.81 16.09 1.91
C ASP A 245 -23.12 17.16 2.76
N ALA A 246 -23.42 18.44 2.53
CA ALA A 246 -22.96 19.52 3.41
C ALA A 246 -23.93 19.75 4.56
N VAL A 247 -23.40 19.99 5.75
CA VAL A 247 -24.18 20.29 6.96
C VAL A 247 -25.02 21.57 6.76
N ASN A 248 -26.32 21.50 7.00
CA ASN A 248 -27.32 22.60 7.02
C ASN A 248 -27.90 23.04 5.66
N LYS A 249 -27.97 22.20 4.66
CA LYS A 249 -28.75 22.53 3.46
C LYS A 249 -30.07 21.75 3.41
N SER A 250 -31.07 22.38 2.83
CA SER A 250 -32.39 21.79 2.66
C SER A 250 -32.40 20.85 1.46
N GLN A 251 -32.77 19.61 1.70
CA GLN A 251 -33.37 18.59 0.81
C GLN A 251 -32.76 18.28 -0.57
N VAL A 252 -31.84 19.04 -1.12
CA VAL A 252 -31.08 18.69 -2.33
C VAL A 252 -29.68 19.25 -2.12
N ASP A 253 -28.80 18.43 -1.59
CA ASP A 253 -27.40 18.76 -1.46
C ASP A 253 -26.62 17.93 -2.46
N ASN A 254 -26.08 18.56 -3.49
CA ASN A 254 -25.24 17.97 -4.51
C ASN A 254 -23.87 18.62 -4.43
N ASP A 255 -23.30 18.68 -3.22
CA ASP A 255 -21.93 19.13 -3.09
C ASP A 255 -20.99 18.03 -3.60
N ALA A 256 -19.96 18.44 -4.29
CA ALA A 256 -18.98 17.52 -4.84
C ALA A 256 -17.57 18.09 -4.75
N THR A 257 -16.58 17.23 -4.77
CA THR A 257 -15.18 17.63 -4.84
C THR A 257 -14.42 16.79 -5.85
N ASP A 258 -13.56 17.45 -6.60
CA ASP A 258 -12.54 16.81 -7.43
C ASP A 258 -11.19 16.88 -6.70
N ASP A 259 -10.47 15.78 -6.66
CA ASP A 259 -9.11 15.73 -6.12
C ASP A 259 -8.15 15.08 -7.13
N GLN A 260 -7.03 15.76 -7.37
CA GLN A 260 -5.98 15.27 -8.27
C GLN A 260 -4.64 15.25 -7.54
N GLN A 261 -3.98 14.11 -7.57
CA GLN A 261 -2.67 13.93 -7.00
C GLN A 261 -1.68 13.40 -8.04
N ALA A 262 -0.52 14.02 -8.13
CA ALA A 262 0.58 13.54 -8.95
C ALA A 262 1.87 13.46 -8.12
N ILE A 263 2.55 12.33 -8.18
CA ILE A 263 3.84 12.10 -7.52
C ILE A 263 4.80 11.61 -8.59
N TYR A 264 5.92 12.29 -8.72
CA TYR A 264 6.98 11.88 -9.64
C TYR A 264 8.33 11.90 -8.94
N THR A 265 9.13 10.86 -9.17
CA THR A 265 10.53 10.84 -8.75
C THR A 265 11.42 10.15 -9.77
N GLY A 266 12.59 10.71 -10.00
CA GLY A 266 13.67 10.11 -10.75
C GLY A 266 14.90 9.99 -9.86
N ARG A 267 15.56 8.85 -9.88
CA ARG A 267 16.77 8.58 -9.10
C ARG A 267 17.88 8.03 -9.98
N LEU A 268 19.08 8.52 -9.76
CA LEU A 268 20.30 7.91 -10.26
C LEU A 268 21.01 7.25 -9.07
N ILE A 269 21.23 5.97 -9.17
CA ILE A 269 21.86 5.16 -8.13
C ILE A 269 23.21 4.73 -8.63
N TYR A 270 24.26 5.01 -7.85
CA TYR A 270 25.60 4.53 -8.10
C TYR A 270 26.09 3.70 -6.93
N ASP A 271 26.40 2.44 -7.19
CA ASP A 271 26.95 1.51 -6.20
C ASP A 271 28.49 1.50 -6.34
N TYR A 272 29.15 1.92 -5.27
CA TYR A 272 30.64 1.99 -5.24
C TYR A 272 31.29 0.63 -5.06
N GLY A 273 30.50 -0.46 -4.88
CA GLY A 273 31.02 -1.80 -4.59
C GLY A 273 31.84 -1.81 -3.29
N ASN A 274 31.37 -2.45 -2.27
CA ASN A 274 32.16 -2.71 -1.05
C ASN A 274 32.97 -4.00 -1.20
#